data_58db3f52682b1148d186c920df32179f
#
_entry.id   58db3f52682b1148d186c920df32179f
#
_cell.length_a   1.000
_cell.length_b   1.000
_cell.length_c   1.000
_cell.angle_alpha   90.00
_cell.angle_beta   90.00
_cell.angle_gamma   90.00
#
_symmetry.space_group_name_H-M   'P 1'
#
loop_
_entity.id
_entity.type
_entity.pdbx_description
1 polymer ?
#
loop_
_entity_poly.entity_id
_entity_poly.type
_entity_poly.pdbx_seq_one_letter_code
_entity_poly.pdbx_strand_id
1 'polypeptide(L)'
;MAPTILISLALAVSCCVLIQADFVDFFEQKPNEDGKHWALLVAGSSGYYNYRHQADVCHAYQIMKKHGIPDERIVVMMVDDIAHNIENPDKGSIINQPNGPNVYPGVPKDYTHEKVNPKMFLEVLQGNVEAVKSMNGSGKVINSGPNDHVFVNFVDHGAPGILGFPREFLHATQLSPVVKKMAKDNKFAKLVFYVEACESGSIFAGDLLPDNINVFATTAANAHESSYACYFDNHLKTYLGDVYSVMWMQDSDKVNLNTETLSKQFDITKKETNTSHVMEFGDLKIGQLTVGEFQGKSMAVAVDNSQVPNPNLDAVKSEDVKLSILEQRLLRAQSEEEKEAIENELEIVVAVKNTISTFKNIIATAVNHQLYHTQMMFTLKRPLTQHTCYKTVVEHLKTVCPGMNLPQNDFAMRHFYTLVNLCEEQVVTDVIVDAMEKVAMETKFCSV
;
A
#
# COMPACT_ATOMS: atom_id res chain seq x y z
N MET A 1 77.19 35.82 -15.00
CA MET A 1 75.87 35.97 -15.60
C MET A 1 75.16 34.59 -15.65
N ALA A 2 74.78 34.00 -14.50
CA ALA A 2 74.09 32.75 -14.54
C ALA A 2 73.19 32.43 -13.33
N PRO A 3 72.71 33.33 -12.48
CA PRO A 3 71.68 32.95 -11.49
C PRO A 3 70.24 33.40 -11.85
N THR A 4 70.06 34.31 -12.83
CA THR A 4 68.74 34.93 -13.11
C THR A 4 67.82 34.07 -13.99
N ILE A 5 68.37 33.14 -14.77
CA ILE A 5 67.59 32.26 -15.69
C ILE A 5 66.96 31.07 -14.95
N LEU A 6 67.59 30.57 -13.89
CA LEU A 6 67.08 29.42 -13.10
C LEU A 6 65.89 29.80 -12.22
N ILE A 7 65.80 31.02 -11.73
CA ILE A 7 64.67 31.49 -10.88
C ILE A 7 63.39 31.71 -11.74
N SER A 8 63.57 32.18 -12.97
CA SER A 8 62.41 32.40 -13.89
C SER A 8 61.81 31.07 -14.38
N LEU A 9 62.59 30.01 -14.53
CA LEU A 9 62.06 28.69 -14.93
C LEU A 9 61.33 28.01 -13.78
N ALA A 10 61.80 28.15 -12.54
CA ALA A 10 61.17 27.56 -11.36
C ALA A 10 59.78 28.21 -11.07
N LEU A 11 59.69 29.55 -11.27
CA LEU A 11 58.40 30.26 -11.10
C LEU A 11 57.37 29.91 -12.20
N ALA A 12 57.82 29.71 -13.46
CA ALA A 12 56.94 29.31 -14.55
C ALA A 12 56.39 27.88 -14.38
N VAL A 13 57.23 26.94 -13.90
CA VAL A 13 56.82 25.57 -13.63
C VAL A 13 55.85 25.50 -12.43
N SER A 14 56.12 26.29 -11.37
CA SER A 14 55.22 26.37 -10.21
C SER A 14 53.86 26.95 -10.54
N CYS A 15 53.81 27.97 -11.42
CA CYS A 15 52.54 28.55 -11.85
C CYS A 15 51.72 27.62 -12.76
N CYS A 16 52.36 26.84 -13.64
CA CYS A 16 51.68 25.84 -14.47
C CYS A 16 51.14 24.65 -13.66
N VAL A 17 51.86 24.24 -12.59
CA VAL A 17 51.37 23.15 -11.73
C VAL A 17 50.18 23.59 -10.90
N LEU A 18 50.13 24.81 -10.39
CA LEU A 18 48.99 25.34 -9.66
C LEU A 18 47.76 25.55 -10.56
N ILE A 19 47.96 26.05 -11.79
CA ILE A 19 46.84 26.20 -12.76
C ILE A 19 46.30 24.81 -13.20
N GLN A 20 47.18 23.80 -13.31
CA GLN A 20 46.71 22.42 -13.64
C GLN A 20 45.95 21.77 -12.47
N ALA A 21 46.38 22.01 -11.23
CA ALA A 21 45.66 21.48 -10.06
C ALA A 21 44.26 22.10 -9.92
N ASP A 22 44.14 23.43 -10.04
CA ASP A 22 42.85 24.15 -10.01
C ASP A 22 41.95 23.80 -11.21
N PHE A 23 42.56 23.49 -12.38
CA PHE A 23 41.79 23.09 -13.57
C PHE A 23 41.31 21.67 -13.53
N VAL A 24 42.06 20.75 -12.90
CA VAL A 24 41.65 19.36 -12.69
C VAL A 24 40.52 19.29 -11.63
N ASP A 25 40.62 20.05 -10.52
CA ASP A 25 39.55 20.11 -9.52
C ASP A 25 38.27 20.78 -10.08
N PHE A 26 38.37 21.73 -11.01
CA PHE A 26 37.23 22.35 -11.65
C PHE A 26 36.46 21.38 -12.59
N PHE A 27 37.14 20.41 -13.22
CA PHE A 27 36.53 19.40 -14.08
C PHE A 27 36.19 18.11 -13.34
N GLU A 28 36.71 17.87 -12.13
CA GLU A 28 36.35 16.73 -11.26
C GLU A 28 35.24 17.05 -10.24
N GLN A 29 34.71 18.30 -10.22
CA GLN A 29 33.41 18.53 -9.61
C GLN A 29 32.39 17.78 -10.47
N LYS A 30 32.18 16.46 -10.15
CA LYS A 30 30.93 15.79 -10.52
C LYS A 30 29.82 16.74 -10.17
N PRO A 31 28.87 17.02 -11.10
CA PRO A 31 27.68 17.74 -10.72
C PRO A 31 27.14 17.04 -9.48
N ASN A 32 26.92 17.77 -8.42
CA ASN A 32 26.15 17.31 -7.28
C ASN A 32 24.74 17.11 -7.84
N GLU A 33 24.51 15.98 -8.54
CA GLU A 33 23.18 15.58 -8.94
C GLU A 33 22.48 15.21 -7.65
N ASP A 34 21.83 16.19 -7.03
CA ASP A 34 20.79 15.90 -6.05
C ASP A 34 19.90 14.84 -6.67
N GLY A 35 19.80 13.67 -6.03
CA GLY A 35 19.03 12.56 -6.56
C GLY A 35 17.60 13.00 -6.85
N LYS A 36 16.98 12.40 -7.86
CA LYS A 36 15.58 12.68 -8.22
C LYS A 36 14.66 12.01 -7.23
N HIS A 37 13.49 12.62 -7.03
CA HIS A 37 12.41 12.03 -6.27
C HIS A 37 11.43 11.33 -7.22
N TRP A 38 11.09 10.09 -6.92
CA TRP A 38 10.11 9.28 -7.64
C TRP A 38 9.01 8.83 -6.70
N ALA A 39 7.77 8.80 -7.16
CA ALA A 39 6.65 8.30 -6.38
C ALA A 39 5.84 7.26 -7.17
N LEU A 40 5.46 6.17 -6.51
CA LEU A 40 4.50 5.17 -7.00
C LEU A 40 3.34 5.11 -6.02
N LEU A 41 2.16 5.54 -6.47
CA LEU A 41 0.95 5.67 -5.66
C LEU A 41 -0.08 4.67 -6.17
N VAL A 42 -0.52 3.75 -5.30
CA VAL A 42 -1.33 2.60 -5.69
C VAL A 42 -2.58 2.48 -4.82
N ALA A 43 -3.76 2.54 -5.46
CA ALA A 43 -5.02 2.08 -4.89
C ALA A 43 -5.38 0.73 -5.54
N GLY A 44 -5.28 -0.35 -4.78
CA GLY A 44 -5.41 -1.71 -5.31
C GLY A 44 -6.86 -2.18 -5.47
N SER A 45 -7.85 -1.51 -4.88
CA SER A 45 -9.25 -1.94 -4.88
C SER A 45 -10.11 -1.32 -5.98
N SER A 46 -11.33 -1.81 -6.11
CA SER A 46 -12.38 -1.31 -7.01
C SER A 46 -13.73 -1.24 -6.30
N GLY A 47 -14.68 -0.48 -6.89
CA GLY A 47 -16.05 -0.35 -6.40
C GLY A 47 -16.22 0.74 -5.35
N TYR A 48 -17.44 1.30 -5.29
CA TYR A 48 -17.74 2.50 -4.51
C TYR A 48 -17.61 2.30 -2.99
N TYR A 49 -17.78 1.09 -2.48
CA TYR A 49 -17.51 0.76 -1.07
C TYR A 49 -16.04 0.94 -0.66
N ASN A 50 -15.13 0.97 -1.64
CA ASN A 50 -13.70 1.18 -1.48
C ASN A 50 -13.27 2.59 -1.89
N TYR A 51 -14.20 3.56 -1.94
CA TYR A 51 -13.97 4.97 -2.28
C TYR A 51 -12.69 5.52 -1.63
N ARG A 52 -12.52 5.27 -0.34
CA ARG A 52 -11.44 5.77 0.51
C ARG A 52 -10.03 5.47 -0.03
N HIS A 53 -9.81 4.30 -0.61
CA HIS A 53 -8.49 3.91 -1.13
C HIS A 53 -8.04 4.80 -2.29
N GLN A 54 -8.93 5.12 -3.23
CA GLN A 54 -8.61 6.05 -4.31
C GLN A 54 -8.56 7.50 -3.81
N ALA A 55 -9.32 7.85 -2.79
CA ALA A 55 -9.25 9.16 -2.15
C ALA A 55 -7.89 9.39 -1.47
N ASP A 56 -7.37 8.41 -0.74
CA ASP A 56 -6.05 8.46 -0.11
C ASP A 56 -4.94 8.62 -1.16
N VAL A 57 -4.99 7.85 -2.25
CA VAL A 57 -4.00 7.96 -3.34
C VAL A 57 -4.08 9.29 -4.07
N CYS A 58 -5.28 9.81 -4.33
CA CYS A 58 -5.46 11.12 -4.93
C CYS A 58 -4.90 12.24 -4.02
N HIS A 59 -5.12 12.15 -2.71
CA HIS A 59 -4.58 13.11 -1.75
C HIS A 59 -3.04 13.02 -1.67
N ALA A 60 -2.49 11.81 -1.59
CA ALA A 60 -1.04 11.60 -1.65
C ALA A 60 -0.41 12.22 -2.91
N TYR A 61 -1.06 12.08 -4.08
CA TYR A 61 -0.62 12.76 -5.29
C TYR A 61 -0.61 14.30 -5.13
N GLN A 62 -1.65 14.89 -4.56
CA GLN A 62 -1.69 16.35 -4.36
C GLN A 62 -0.55 16.83 -3.46
N ILE A 63 -0.19 16.08 -2.40
CA ILE A 63 0.95 16.36 -1.54
C ILE A 63 2.25 16.35 -2.36
N MET A 64 2.54 15.26 -3.09
CA MET A 64 3.74 15.11 -3.90
C MET A 64 3.88 16.23 -4.93
N LYS A 65 2.77 16.52 -5.63
CA LYS A 65 2.70 17.58 -6.65
C LYS A 65 2.97 18.97 -6.06
N LYS A 66 2.32 19.28 -4.95
CA LYS A 66 2.46 20.54 -4.22
C LYS A 66 3.89 20.77 -3.72
N HIS A 67 4.58 19.70 -3.33
CA HIS A 67 5.96 19.71 -2.88
C HIS A 67 7.00 19.56 -4.01
N GLY A 68 6.57 19.63 -5.28
CA GLY A 68 7.45 19.84 -6.44
C GLY A 68 7.95 18.55 -7.10
N ILE A 69 7.38 17.37 -6.81
CA ILE A 69 7.65 16.20 -7.64
C ILE A 69 6.87 16.36 -8.95
N PRO A 70 7.53 16.38 -10.10
CA PRO A 70 6.85 16.58 -11.38
C PRO A 70 6.11 15.31 -11.82
N ASP A 71 5.04 15.47 -12.63
CA ASP A 71 4.15 14.38 -13.03
C ASP A 71 4.85 13.21 -13.72
N GLU A 72 5.92 13.47 -14.46
CA GLU A 72 6.70 12.42 -15.12
C GLU A 72 7.44 11.49 -14.14
N ARG A 73 7.54 11.88 -12.87
CA ARG A 73 8.14 11.07 -11.80
C ARG A 73 7.14 10.60 -10.74
N ILE A 74 5.85 10.88 -10.92
CA ILE A 74 4.76 10.31 -10.12
C ILE A 74 4.01 9.31 -10.98
N VAL A 75 4.03 8.04 -10.63
CA VAL A 75 3.26 6.98 -11.28
C VAL A 75 2.05 6.66 -10.44
N VAL A 76 0.85 6.69 -11.03
CA VAL A 76 -0.40 6.38 -10.32
C VAL A 76 -1.05 5.13 -10.92
N MET A 77 -1.40 4.20 -10.03
CA MET A 77 -2.16 3.00 -10.33
C MET A 77 -3.44 3.01 -9.49
N MET A 78 -4.60 3.15 -10.12
CA MET A 78 -5.91 3.04 -9.48
C MET A 78 -6.94 2.63 -10.53
N VAL A 79 -8.00 1.92 -10.13
CA VAL A 79 -9.03 1.46 -11.07
C VAL A 79 -9.73 2.63 -11.77
N ASP A 80 -9.81 3.78 -11.13
CA ASP A 80 -10.42 5.02 -11.64
C ASP A 80 -11.95 4.90 -11.86
N ASP A 81 -12.60 4.17 -10.96
CA ASP A 81 -14.05 3.88 -11.02
C ASP A 81 -14.88 4.63 -9.95
N ILE A 82 -14.28 5.61 -9.24
CA ILE A 82 -14.91 6.33 -8.12
C ILE A 82 -15.43 7.71 -8.54
N ALA A 83 -14.60 8.54 -9.16
CA ALA A 83 -14.98 9.93 -9.48
C ALA A 83 -16.23 10.04 -10.35
N HIS A 84 -16.41 9.11 -11.28
CA HIS A 84 -17.56 9.04 -12.19
C HIS A 84 -18.49 7.86 -11.90
N ASN A 85 -18.35 7.21 -10.73
CA ASN A 85 -19.22 6.11 -10.31
C ASN A 85 -20.69 6.56 -10.27
N ILE A 86 -21.60 5.65 -10.63
CA ILE A 86 -23.05 5.96 -10.63
C ILE A 86 -23.53 6.39 -9.23
N GLU A 87 -22.95 5.84 -8.18
CA GLU A 87 -23.27 6.14 -6.78
C GLU A 87 -22.67 7.46 -6.27
N ASN A 88 -21.65 8.02 -6.97
CA ASN A 88 -21.06 9.31 -6.58
C ASN A 88 -22.00 10.45 -6.96
N PRO A 89 -22.61 11.20 -6.02
CA PRO A 89 -23.46 12.34 -6.33
C PRO A 89 -22.67 13.51 -6.93
N ASP A 90 -21.38 13.65 -6.59
CA ASP A 90 -20.51 14.73 -7.01
C ASP A 90 -19.58 14.27 -8.14
N LYS A 91 -20.14 14.03 -9.34
CA LYS A 91 -19.40 13.51 -10.50
C LYS A 91 -18.14 14.31 -10.78
N GLY A 92 -17.00 13.59 -10.92
CA GLY A 92 -15.69 14.20 -11.16
C GLY A 92 -15.01 14.74 -9.89
N SER A 93 -15.56 14.43 -8.71
CA SER A 93 -15.01 14.85 -7.43
C SER A 93 -14.70 13.65 -6.54
N ILE A 94 -13.55 13.72 -5.86
CA ILE A 94 -13.17 12.84 -4.75
C ILE A 94 -12.64 13.73 -3.63
N ILE A 95 -13.16 13.56 -2.42
CA ILE A 95 -12.66 14.23 -1.21
C ILE A 95 -12.13 13.18 -0.22
N ASN A 96 -11.10 13.53 0.54
CA ASN A 96 -10.45 12.59 1.46
C ASN A 96 -10.69 12.92 2.95
N GLN A 97 -11.43 14.00 3.20
CA GLN A 97 -11.82 14.42 4.55
C GLN A 97 -13.13 15.22 4.48
N PRO A 98 -13.89 15.31 5.58
CA PRO A 98 -15.13 16.08 5.63
C PRO A 98 -14.90 17.53 5.24
N ASN A 99 -15.72 18.04 4.32
CA ASN A 99 -15.62 19.40 3.77
C ASN A 99 -14.26 19.71 3.11
N GLY A 100 -13.47 18.69 2.79
CA GLY A 100 -12.15 18.85 2.19
C GLY A 100 -12.22 19.23 0.71
N PRO A 101 -11.06 19.60 0.13
CA PRO A 101 -10.97 19.91 -1.28
C PRO A 101 -11.18 18.67 -2.16
N ASN A 102 -11.58 18.88 -3.41
CA ASN A 102 -11.55 17.84 -4.42
C ASN A 102 -10.08 17.49 -4.75
N VAL A 103 -9.65 16.28 -4.42
CA VAL A 103 -8.27 15.79 -4.61
C VAL A 103 -8.07 15.05 -5.94
N TYR A 104 -9.13 14.82 -6.71
CA TYR A 104 -9.07 14.09 -7.98
C TYR A 104 -8.47 14.86 -9.17
N PRO A 105 -8.66 16.19 -9.32
CA PRO A 105 -8.16 16.92 -10.47
C PRO A 105 -6.64 16.82 -10.64
N GLY A 106 -6.20 16.56 -11.88
CA GLY A 106 -4.79 16.48 -12.23
C GLY A 106 -4.10 15.15 -11.89
N VAL A 107 -4.75 14.24 -11.19
CA VAL A 107 -4.18 12.91 -10.87
C VAL A 107 -3.93 12.14 -12.16
N PRO A 108 -2.70 11.66 -12.43
CA PRO A 108 -2.39 10.85 -13.60
C PRO A 108 -3.19 9.56 -13.66
N LYS A 109 -3.54 9.11 -14.86
CA LYS A 109 -4.22 7.85 -15.14
C LYS A 109 -3.25 6.90 -15.84
N ASP A 110 -2.11 6.61 -15.17
CA ASP A 110 -1.04 5.84 -15.79
C ASP A 110 -1.42 4.36 -15.96
N TYR A 111 -2.06 3.79 -14.93
CA TYR A 111 -2.57 2.41 -14.93
C TYR A 111 -3.95 2.38 -14.31
N THR A 112 -4.95 2.01 -15.10
CA THR A 112 -6.37 1.97 -14.70
C THR A 112 -7.01 0.62 -15.02
N HIS A 113 -8.19 0.36 -14.49
CA HIS A 113 -8.99 -0.84 -14.73
C HIS A 113 -8.16 -2.14 -14.53
N GLU A 114 -8.15 -3.04 -15.51
CA GLU A 114 -7.43 -4.32 -15.46
C GLU A 114 -5.89 -4.20 -15.43
N LYS A 115 -5.35 -2.99 -15.66
CA LYS A 115 -3.91 -2.72 -15.51
C LYS A 115 -3.48 -2.56 -14.04
N VAL A 116 -4.44 -2.43 -13.13
CA VAL A 116 -4.19 -2.45 -11.68
C VAL A 116 -4.13 -3.90 -11.22
N ASN A 117 -2.93 -4.49 -11.26
CA ASN A 117 -2.70 -5.88 -10.89
C ASN A 117 -1.27 -6.09 -10.36
N PRO A 118 -0.99 -7.17 -9.60
CA PRO A 118 0.30 -7.41 -8.96
C PRO A 118 1.48 -7.45 -9.94
N LYS A 119 1.30 -8.07 -11.09
CA LYS A 119 2.37 -8.21 -12.09
C LYS A 119 2.75 -6.84 -12.66
N MET A 120 1.75 -6.03 -13.04
CA MET A 120 2.00 -4.67 -13.53
C MET A 120 2.68 -3.81 -12.46
N PHE A 121 2.22 -3.88 -11.20
CA PHE A 121 2.81 -3.16 -10.08
C PHE A 121 4.31 -3.49 -9.90
N LEU A 122 4.67 -4.78 -9.88
CA LEU A 122 6.06 -5.20 -9.71
C LEU A 122 6.96 -4.75 -10.87
N GLU A 123 6.46 -4.79 -12.11
CA GLU A 123 7.22 -4.35 -13.28
C GLU A 123 7.38 -2.82 -13.32
N VAL A 124 6.35 -2.07 -12.92
CA VAL A 124 6.39 -0.61 -12.77
C VAL A 124 7.39 -0.22 -11.69
N LEU A 125 7.33 -0.87 -10.52
CA LEU A 125 8.20 -0.60 -9.37
C LEU A 125 9.69 -0.80 -9.73
N GLN A 126 10.03 -1.90 -10.41
CA GLN A 126 11.42 -2.21 -10.76
C GLN A 126 11.93 -1.48 -12.03
N GLY A 127 11.10 -0.67 -12.68
CA GLY A 127 11.48 0.12 -13.85
C GLY A 127 11.57 -0.68 -15.15
N ASN A 128 10.79 -1.76 -15.30
CA ASN A 128 10.85 -2.65 -16.47
C ASN A 128 9.89 -2.19 -17.57
N VAL A 129 10.32 -1.19 -18.37
CA VAL A 129 9.52 -0.60 -19.46
C VAL A 129 9.06 -1.64 -20.48
N GLU A 130 9.95 -2.57 -20.86
CA GLU A 130 9.65 -3.58 -21.88
C GLU A 130 8.54 -4.54 -21.42
N ALA A 131 8.62 -5.03 -20.18
CA ALA A 131 7.58 -5.89 -19.63
C ALA A 131 6.24 -5.15 -19.52
N VAL A 132 6.27 -3.89 -19.04
CA VAL A 132 5.06 -3.05 -18.92
C VAL A 132 4.39 -2.85 -20.29
N LYS A 133 5.18 -2.51 -21.33
CA LYS A 133 4.66 -2.36 -22.70
C LYS A 133 4.13 -3.68 -23.27
N SER A 134 4.79 -4.81 -23.02
CA SER A 134 4.32 -6.12 -23.46
C SER A 134 2.96 -6.50 -22.87
N MET A 135 2.60 -5.93 -21.73
CA MET A 135 1.29 -6.08 -21.07
C MET A 135 0.30 -4.97 -21.44
N ASN A 136 0.56 -4.21 -22.51
CA ASN A 136 -0.22 -3.05 -22.94
C ASN A 136 -0.36 -1.96 -21.85
N GLY A 137 0.65 -1.79 -21.01
CA GLY A 137 0.74 -0.68 -20.08
C GLY A 137 1.21 0.61 -20.74
N SER A 138 1.13 1.73 -20.02
CA SER A 138 1.52 3.06 -20.54
C SER A 138 3.02 3.16 -20.89
N GLY A 139 3.85 2.34 -20.26
CA GLY A 139 5.31 2.41 -20.34
C GLY A 139 5.94 3.36 -19.33
N LYS A 140 5.14 4.08 -18.52
CA LYS A 140 5.64 4.91 -17.43
C LYS A 140 5.97 4.04 -16.23
N VAL A 141 7.18 4.12 -15.72
CA VAL A 141 7.72 3.27 -14.64
C VAL A 141 8.55 4.10 -13.68
N ILE A 142 8.92 3.53 -12.54
CA ILE A 142 9.94 4.10 -11.65
C ILE A 142 11.31 3.91 -12.33
N ASN A 143 11.74 4.93 -13.08
CA ASN A 143 13.01 4.90 -13.78
C ASN A 143 14.11 5.58 -12.96
N SER A 144 14.24 5.12 -11.71
CA SER A 144 15.19 5.64 -10.75
C SER A 144 16.58 5.02 -10.90
N GLY A 145 17.60 5.76 -10.46
CA GLY A 145 19.02 5.38 -10.45
C GLY A 145 19.62 5.41 -9.05
N PRO A 146 20.95 5.15 -8.94
CA PRO A 146 21.64 4.94 -7.68
C PRO A 146 21.63 6.12 -6.70
N ASN A 147 21.34 7.34 -7.19
CA ASN A 147 21.28 8.55 -6.37
C ASN A 147 19.84 8.99 -6.05
N ASP A 148 18.82 8.31 -6.63
CA ASP A 148 17.43 8.73 -6.54
C ASP A 148 16.75 8.20 -5.28
N HIS A 149 15.76 8.93 -4.80
CA HIS A 149 14.88 8.52 -3.72
C HIS A 149 13.52 8.09 -4.27
N VAL A 150 13.01 6.97 -3.79
CA VAL A 150 11.75 6.40 -4.23
C VAL A 150 10.78 6.34 -3.06
N PHE A 151 9.58 6.86 -3.26
CA PHE A 151 8.45 6.74 -2.33
C PHE A 151 7.37 5.85 -2.94
N VAL A 152 6.90 4.87 -2.18
CA VAL A 152 5.81 3.98 -2.57
C VAL A 152 4.71 4.10 -1.54
N ASN A 153 3.51 4.50 -1.96
CA ASN A 153 2.31 4.46 -1.15
C ASN A 153 1.36 3.42 -1.73
N PHE A 154 1.03 2.41 -0.94
CA PHE A 154 0.12 1.34 -1.32
C PHE A 154 -1.08 1.33 -0.38
N VAL A 155 -2.29 1.39 -0.93
CA VAL A 155 -3.55 1.45 -0.19
C VAL A 155 -4.52 0.42 -0.74
N ASP A 156 -4.87 -0.58 0.05
CA ASP A 156 -5.90 -1.59 -0.29
C ASP A 156 -6.24 -2.45 0.94
N HIS A 157 -6.99 -3.53 0.70
CA HIS A 157 -7.21 -4.63 1.63
C HIS A 157 -5.94 -5.47 1.81
N GLY A 158 -5.86 -6.18 2.94
CA GLY A 158 -4.77 -7.08 3.26
C GLY A 158 -5.20 -8.33 3.99
N ALA A 159 -4.28 -9.28 4.04
CA ALA A 159 -4.37 -10.50 4.83
C ALA A 159 -2.93 -10.93 5.19
N PRO A 160 -2.72 -11.95 6.04
CA PRO A 160 -1.37 -12.40 6.37
C PRO A 160 -0.49 -12.63 5.14
N GLY A 161 0.60 -11.84 5.00
CA GLY A 161 1.54 -11.95 3.88
C GLY A 161 0.99 -11.60 2.51
N ILE A 162 -0.14 -10.86 2.44
CA ILE A 162 -0.88 -10.55 1.21
C ILE A 162 -1.30 -9.07 1.18
N LEU A 163 -1.14 -8.44 0.02
CA LEU A 163 -1.81 -7.19 -0.36
C LEU A 163 -2.82 -7.48 -1.47
N GLY A 164 -4.00 -6.87 -1.39
CA GLY A 164 -5.07 -7.00 -2.37
C GLY A 164 -4.79 -6.27 -3.67
N PHE A 165 -5.39 -6.75 -4.74
CA PHE A 165 -5.61 -6.08 -6.01
C PHE A 165 -7.01 -6.43 -6.49
N PRO A 166 -7.58 -5.77 -7.51
CA PRO A 166 -9.00 -5.96 -7.83
C PRO A 166 -9.41 -7.40 -8.13
N ARG A 167 -8.47 -8.25 -8.61
CA ARG A 167 -8.76 -9.66 -8.97
C ARG A 167 -7.69 -10.65 -8.54
N GLU A 168 -6.60 -10.18 -7.97
CA GLU A 168 -5.43 -11.00 -7.66
C GLU A 168 -4.84 -10.60 -6.31
N PHE A 169 -3.94 -11.42 -5.79
CA PHE A 169 -3.18 -11.14 -4.58
C PHE A 169 -1.71 -10.89 -4.92
N LEU A 170 -1.12 -9.89 -4.27
CA LEU A 170 0.33 -9.73 -4.18
C LEU A 170 0.81 -10.38 -2.89
N HIS A 171 1.53 -11.49 -3.01
CA HIS A 171 2.16 -12.10 -1.86
C HIS A 171 3.48 -11.41 -1.48
N ALA A 172 3.77 -11.31 -0.19
CA ALA A 172 5.02 -10.76 0.33
C ALA A 172 6.27 -11.44 -0.29
N THR A 173 6.17 -12.74 -0.57
CA THR A 173 7.21 -13.52 -1.26
C THR A 173 7.41 -13.16 -2.74
N GLN A 174 6.51 -12.40 -3.34
CA GLN A 174 6.68 -11.83 -4.68
C GLN A 174 7.28 -10.42 -4.62
N LEU A 175 6.88 -9.60 -3.62
CA LEU A 175 7.41 -8.25 -3.42
C LEU A 175 8.86 -8.25 -2.94
N SER A 176 9.17 -9.04 -1.90
CA SER A 176 10.48 -9.07 -1.25
C SER A 176 11.65 -9.33 -2.23
N PRO A 177 11.60 -10.33 -3.14
CA PRO A 177 12.67 -10.55 -4.11
C PRO A 177 12.86 -9.39 -5.09
N VAL A 178 11.77 -8.70 -5.48
CA VAL A 178 11.83 -7.53 -6.37
C VAL A 178 12.56 -6.38 -5.68
N VAL A 179 12.18 -6.06 -4.44
CA VAL A 179 12.81 -4.99 -3.65
C VAL A 179 14.29 -5.28 -3.40
N LYS A 180 14.62 -6.52 -3.01
CA LYS A 180 16.01 -6.97 -2.83
C LYS A 180 16.84 -6.88 -4.12
N LYS A 181 16.22 -7.22 -5.26
CA LYS A 181 16.85 -7.09 -6.58
C LYS A 181 17.09 -5.63 -6.94
N MET A 182 16.11 -4.75 -6.73
CA MET A 182 16.26 -3.30 -6.98
C MET A 182 17.42 -2.71 -6.17
N ALA A 183 17.55 -3.08 -4.89
CA ALA A 183 18.67 -2.67 -4.04
C ALA A 183 20.02 -3.19 -4.59
N LYS A 184 20.10 -4.47 -4.97
CA LYS A 184 21.29 -5.08 -5.56
C LYS A 184 21.70 -4.41 -6.88
N ASP A 185 20.72 -4.02 -7.69
CA ASP A 185 20.92 -3.39 -9.01
C ASP A 185 21.12 -1.86 -8.90
N ASN A 186 21.24 -1.31 -7.68
CA ASN A 186 21.38 0.13 -7.40
C ASN A 186 20.31 0.98 -8.09
N LYS A 187 19.04 0.57 -8.00
CA LYS A 187 17.90 1.29 -8.58
C LYS A 187 17.45 2.48 -7.73
N PHE A 188 17.99 2.67 -6.55
CA PHE A 188 17.71 3.80 -5.66
C PHE A 188 18.86 4.02 -4.67
N ALA A 189 18.99 5.24 -4.18
CA ALA A 189 19.80 5.55 -3.00
C ALA A 189 19.05 5.12 -1.73
N LYS A 190 17.76 5.47 -1.65
CA LYS A 190 16.84 5.12 -0.57
C LYS A 190 15.44 4.87 -1.12
N LEU A 191 14.74 3.90 -0.55
CA LEU A 191 13.35 3.60 -0.88
C LEU A 191 12.51 3.58 0.40
N VAL A 192 11.32 4.22 0.36
CA VAL A 192 10.36 4.25 1.46
C VAL A 192 9.03 3.69 1.01
N PHE A 193 8.48 2.77 1.81
CA PHE A 193 7.11 2.25 1.64
C PHE A 193 6.19 2.77 2.75
N TYR A 194 5.01 3.25 2.36
CA TYR A 194 3.87 3.44 3.26
C TYR A 194 2.75 2.52 2.81
N VAL A 195 2.31 1.61 3.70
CA VAL A 195 1.32 0.57 3.36
C VAL A 195 0.10 0.67 4.25
N GLU A 196 -1.01 1.03 3.64
CA GLU A 196 -2.35 1.00 4.24
C GLU A 196 -3.03 -0.31 3.87
N ALA A 197 -3.08 -1.25 4.80
CA ALA A 197 -3.81 -2.51 4.63
C ALA A 197 -3.99 -3.23 5.97
N CYS A 198 -4.98 -4.11 6.06
CA CYS A 198 -5.09 -5.07 7.17
C CYS A 198 -3.86 -5.98 7.17
N GLU A 199 -3.42 -6.42 8.37
CA GLU A 199 -2.26 -7.29 8.55
C GLU A 199 -0.98 -6.82 7.82
N SER A 200 -0.91 -5.52 7.46
CA SER A 200 0.16 -4.95 6.61
C SER A 200 1.57 -5.16 7.16
N GLY A 201 1.75 -5.24 8.49
CA GLY A 201 3.03 -5.59 9.09
C GLY A 201 3.57 -6.96 8.68
N SER A 202 2.70 -7.89 8.26
CA SER A 202 3.10 -9.22 7.79
C SER A 202 3.84 -9.21 6.45
N ILE A 203 3.72 -8.13 5.68
CA ILE A 203 4.36 -7.97 4.35
C ILE A 203 5.89 -7.86 4.49
N PHE A 204 6.35 -7.27 5.60
CA PHE A 204 7.74 -6.96 5.85
C PHE A 204 8.35 -7.74 7.03
N ALA A 205 7.57 -8.62 7.65
CA ALA A 205 8.00 -9.38 8.83
C ALA A 205 9.15 -10.35 8.52
N GLY A 206 9.99 -10.60 9.53
CA GLY A 206 11.13 -11.52 9.42
C GLY A 206 12.14 -11.10 8.34
N ASP A 207 12.57 -12.04 7.52
CA ASP A 207 13.57 -11.81 6.46
C ASP A 207 12.98 -11.22 5.16
N LEU A 208 11.69 -10.85 5.15
CA LEU A 208 11.04 -10.28 3.96
C LEU A 208 11.61 -8.91 3.61
N LEU A 209 11.92 -8.07 4.60
CA LEU A 209 12.58 -6.79 4.40
C LEU A 209 13.84 -6.67 5.30
N PRO A 210 15.05 -6.99 4.77
CA PRO A 210 16.31 -6.81 5.51
C PRO A 210 16.60 -5.33 5.85
N ASP A 211 17.31 -5.11 6.95
CA ASP A 211 17.69 -3.79 7.46
C ASP A 211 18.93 -3.16 6.80
N ASN A 212 19.52 -3.84 5.82
CA ASN A 212 20.77 -3.45 5.17
C ASN A 212 20.67 -3.22 3.66
N ILE A 213 19.48 -2.99 3.14
CA ILE A 213 19.22 -2.78 1.70
C ILE A 213 18.71 -1.38 1.36
N ASN A 214 18.91 -0.41 2.25
CA ASN A 214 18.46 0.99 2.06
C ASN A 214 16.95 1.14 1.82
N VAL A 215 16.14 0.35 2.50
CA VAL A 215 14.67 0.42 2.42
C VAL A 215 14.09 0.60 3.81
N PHE A 216 13.17 1.54 3.96
CA PHE A 216 12.38 1.80 5.16
C PHE A 216 10.91 1.63 4.83
N ALA A 217 10.14 1.04 5.72
CA ALA A 217 8.71 0.89 5.51
C ALA A 217 7.92 1.21 6.77
N THR A 218 6.74 1.81 6.61
CA THR A 218 5.73 1.92 7.68
C THR A 218 4.42 1.29 7.23
N THR A 219 3.67 0.73 8.18
CA THR A 219 2.43 0.01 7.91
C THR A 219 1.33 0.44 8.87
N ALA A 220 0.09 0.50 8.37
CA ALA A 220 -1.09 0.91 9.12
C ALA A 220 -1.43 0.00 10.31
N ALA A 221 -1.05 -1.26 10.23
CA ALA A 221 -1.38 -2.28 11.22
C ALA A 221 -0.19 -3.22 11.44
N ASN A 222 -0.18 -3.92 12.58
CA ASN A 222 0.75 -5.01 12.80
C ASN A 222 0.36 -6.24 11.95
N ALA A 223 1.07 -7.38 12.12
CA ALA A 223 0.82 -8.58 11.33
C ALA A 223 -0.50 -9.28 11.64
N HIS A 224 -1.24 -8.89 12.68
CA HIS A 224 -2.34 -9.68 13.26
C HIS A 224 -3.65 -8.92 13.43
N GLU A 225 -3.78 -7.73 12.84
CA GLU A 225 -4.94 -6.87 13.05
C GLU A 225 -5.38 -6.15 11.78
N SER A 226 -6.61 -5.63 11.82
CA SER A 226 -7.18 -4.81 10.74
C SER A 226 -6.61 -3.39 10.75
N SER A 227 -6.59 -2.76 9.58
CA SER A 227 -6.61 -1.30 9.43
C SER A 227 -8.04 -0.77 9.50
N TYR A 228 -8.22 0.56 9.52
CA TYR A 228 -9.51 1.17 9.79
C TYR A 228 -9.84 2.28 8.80
N ALA A 229 -11.05 2.23 8.25
CA ALA A 229 -11.67 3.32 7.51
C ALA A 229 -12.17 4.42 8.46
N CYS A 230 -12.24 5.66 7.98
CA CYS A 230 -12.73 6.82 8.72
C CYS A 230 -13.50 7.80 7.84
N TYR A 231 -14.16 8.77 8.50
CA TYR A 231 -14.88 9.85 7.88
C TYR A 231 -16.07 9.37 7.03
N PHE A 232 -17.08 8.73 7.69
CA PHE A 232 -18.32 8.45 6.99
C PHE A 232 -19.04 9.74 6.57
N ASP A 233 -19.21 9.93 5.27
CA ASP A 233 -19.90 11.09 4.71
C ASP A 233 -21.33 10.74 4.33
N ASN A 234 -22.30 11.51 4.87
CA ASN A 234 -23.72 11.26 4.67
C ASN A 234 -24.20 11.62 3.25
N HIS A 235 -23.54 12.55 2.56
CA HIS A 235 -23.87 12.94 1.19
C HIS A 235 -23.32 11.94 0.18
N LEU A 236 -22.05 11.56 0.35
CA LEU A 236 -21.38 10.56 -0.48
C LEU A 236 -21.76 9.12 -0.09
N LYS A 237 -22.37 8.91 1.09
CA LYS A 237 -22.81 7.60 1.63
C LYS A 237 -21.70 6.56 1.68
N THR A 238 -20.48 6.99 1.97
CA THR A 238 -19.27 6.14 2.06
C THR A 238 -18.23 6.73 3.00
N TYR A 239 -17.16 5.98 3.30
CA TYR A 239 -16.00 6.45 4.04
C TYR A 239 -15.01 7.16 3.11
N LEU A 240 -14.44 8.28 3.58
CA LEU A 240 -13.61 9.16 2.76
C LEU A 240 -12.12 8.82 2.79
N GLY A 241 -11.63 8.15 3.84
CA GLY A 241 -10.22 7.84 4.01
C GLY A 241 -9.99 6.66 4.95
N ASP A 242 -8.73 6.26 5.09
CA ASP A 242 -8.24 5.29 6.05
C ASP A 242 -7.40 5.99 7.12
N VAL A 243 -7.53 5.56 8.40
CA VAL A 243 -7.02 6.33 9.56
C VAL A 243 -5.51 6.59 9.47
N TYR A 244 -4.70 5.56 9.22
CA TYR A 244 -3.25 5.73 9.11
C TYR A 244 -2.88 6.65 7.94
N SER A 245 -3.51 6.47 6.77
CA SER A 245 -3.25 7.28 5.57
C SER A 245 -3.60 8.74 5.81
N VAL A 246 -4.76 9.02 6.38
CA VAL A 246 -5.18 10.38 6.73
C VAL A 246 -4.20 11.01 7.73
N MET A 247 -3.71 10.27 8.73
CA MET A 247 -2.81 10.81 9.74
C MET A 247 -1.47 11.26 9.16
N TRP A 248 -0.79 10.42 8.36
CA TRP A 248 0.48 10.86 7.77
C TRP A 248 0.29 11.97 6.72
N MET A 249 -0.84 11.97 5.97
CA MET A 249 -1.13 13.01 5.00
C MET A 249 -1.45 14.35 5.65
N GLN A 250 -2.25 14.36 6.72
CA GLN A 250 -2.52 15.58 7.49
C GLN A 250 -1.27 16.15 8.16
N ASP A 251 -0.34 15.29 8.58
CA ASP A 251 0.95 15.74 9.06
C ASP A 251 1.76 16.38 7.93
N SER A 252 1.88 15.74 6.78
CA SER A 252 2.59 16.28 5.61
C SER A 252 1.98 17.60 5.10
N ASP A 253 0.67 17.78 5.23
CA ASP A 253 0.00 19.03 4.87
C ASP A 253 0.32 20.23 5.80
N LYS A 254 0.65 19.95 7.07
CA LYS A 254 0.86 20.97 8.10
C LYS A 254 2.30 21.40 8.24
N VAL A 255 3.25 20.46 8.09
CA VAL A 255 4.63 20.67 8.48
C VAL A 255 5.53 21.09 7.33
N ASN A 256 6.71 21.60 7.67
CA ASN A 256 7.77 21.77 6.70
C ASN A 256 8.50 20.45 6.48
N LEU A 257 8.25 19.80 5.34
CA LEU A 257 8.81 18.49 5.02
C LEU A 257 10.34 18.47 4.94
N ASN A 258 10.99 19.62 4.79
CA ASN A 258 12.47 19.71 4.78
C ASN A 258 13.08 19.67 6.20
N THR A 259 12.26 19.75 7.24
CA THR A 259 12.72 19.72 8.64
C THR A 259 12.11 18.59 9.44
N GLU A 260 10.97 18.06 9.00
CA GLU A 260 10.32 16.90 9.59
C GLU A 260 11.01 15.61 9.12
N THR A 261 11.44 14.76 10.07
CA THR A 261 12.07 13.47 9.75
C THR A 261 11.01 12.37 9.60
N LEU A 262 11.33 11.32 8.84
CA LEU A 262 10.45 10.16 8.71
C LEU A 262 10.14 9.50 10.07
N SER A 263 11.14 9.40 10.97
CA SER A 263 10.89 8.89 12.33
C SER A 263 9.94 9.78 13.12
N LYS A 264 10.05 11.11 12.95
CA LYS A 264 9.14 12.04 13.64
C LYS A 264 7.71 11.91 13.09
N GLN A 265 7.55 11.84 11.77
CA GLN A 265 6.25 11.59 11.15
C GLN A 265 5.68 10.24 11.57
N PHE A 266 6.51 9.18 11.62
CA PHE A 266 6.11 7.87 12.14
C PHE A 266 5.57 7.96 13.59
N ASP A 267 6.29 8.64 14.48
CA ASP A 267 5.88 8.81 15.89
C ASP A 267 4.54 9.54 16.00
N ILE A 268 4.35 10.61 15.21
CA ILE A 268 3.09 11.36 15.14
C ILE A 268 1.97 10.46 14.63
N THR A 269 2.17 9.84 13.46
CA THR A 269 1.18 8.97 12.83
C THR A 269 0.79 7.81 13.76
N LYS A 270 1.77 7.16 14.39
CA LYS A 270 1.55 6.06 15.34
C LYS A 270 0.77 6.51 16.56
N LYS A 271 1.04 7.69 17.09
CA LYS A 271 0.33 8.26 18.24
C LYS A 271 -1.11 8.63 17.90
N GLU A 272 -1.30 9.22 16.72
CA GLU A 272 -2.62 9.72 16.30
C GLU A 272 -3.51 8.58 15.74
N THR A 273 -2.93 7.50 15.19
CA THR A 273 -3.63 6.27 14.79
C THR A 273 -3.82 5.38 16.02
N ASN A 274 -4.92 5.56 16.75
CA ASN A 274 -5.17 4.81 17.98
C ASN A 274 -6.04 3.57 17.81
N THR A 275 -6.44 3.27 16.58
CA THR A 275 -7.30 2.15 16.19
C THR A 275 -6.51 0.88 15.86
N SER A 276 -5.29 1.03 15.36
CA SER A 276 -4.37 -0.04 15.01
C SER A 276 -2.94 0.31 15.45
N HIS A 277 -2.02 -0.65 15.36
CA HIS A 277 -0.62 -0.45 15.74
C HIS A 277 0.23 -0.19 14.50
N VAL A 278 0.53 1.07 14.26
CA VAL A 278 1.44 1.49 13.18
C VAL A 278 2.84 0.94 13.46
N MET A 279 3.44 0.28 12.47
CA MET A 279 4.73 -0.39 12.58
C MET A 279 5.75 0.19 11.60
N GLU A 280 7.04 -0.02 11.90
CA GLU A 280 8.16 0.33 11.02
C GLU A 280 9.08 -0.88 10.80
N PHE A 281 9.71 -0.96 9.61
CA PHE A 281 10.53 -2.09 9.16
C PHE A 281 11.71 -1.64 8.31
N GLY A 282 12.70 -2.53 8.14
CA GLY A 282 13.87 -2.33 7.29
C GLY A 282 14.96 -1.47 7.93
N ASP A 283 15.61 -0.62 7.16
CA ASP A 283 16.70 0.25 7.63
C ASP A 283 16.17 1.48 8.37
N LEU A 284 16.01 1.36 9.68
CA LEU A 284 15.47 2.42 10.55
C LEU A 284 16.36 3.69 10.59
N LYS A 285 17.62 3.61 10.12
CA LYS A 285 18.48 4.80 10.02
C LYS A 285 17.95 5.80 8.97
N ILE A 286 17.22 5.32 7.97
CA ILE A 286 16.55 6.16 6.99
C ILE A 286 15.52 7.06 7.65
N GLY A 287 14.95 6.65 8.78
CA GLY A 287 14.06 7.46 9.59
C GLY A 287 14.62 8.83 10.01
N GLN A 288 15.95 9.03 9.98
CA GLN A 288 16.59 10.30 10.27
C GLN A 288 16.60 11.27 9.07
N LEU A 289 16.28 10.80 7.86
CA LEU A 289 16.13 11.65 6.69
C LEU A 289 14.81 12.42 6.78
N THR A 290 14.76 13.56 6.11
CA THR A 290 13.54 14.37 6.11
C THR A 290 12.47 13.77 5.20
N VAL A 291 11.20 14.00 5.53
CA VAL A 291 10.06 13.60 4.71
C VAL A 291 10.18 14.19 3.30
N GLY A 292 10.71 15.40 3.19
CA GLY A 292 10.94 16.09 1.90
C GLY A 292 11.88 15.33 0.95
N GLU A 293 12.80 14.50 1.47
CA GLU A 293 13.66 13.64 0.65
C GLU A 293 12.84 12.58 -0.15
N PHE A 294 11.58 12.36 0.22
CA PHE A 294 10.73 11.35 -0.42
C PHE A 294 9.44 11.95 -0.99
N GLN A 295 8.84 12.91 -0.31
CA GLN A 295 7.56 13.52 -0.70
C GLN A 295 7.72 14.86 -1.45
N GLY A 296 8.98 15.33 -1.65
CA GLY A 296 9.32 16.56 -2.36
C GLY A 296 9.78 17.68 -1.45
N LYS A 297 10.70 18.51 -1.96
CA LYS A 297 11.42 19.53 -1.19
C LYS A 297 10.90 20.96 -1.35
N SER A 298 9.97 21.21 -2.29
CA SER A 298 9.42 22.55 -2.48
C SER A 298 8.59 22.96 -1.26
N MET A 299 8.77 24.19 -0.83
CA MET A 299 7.96 24.75 0.25
C MET A 299 6.51 24.91 -0.22
N ALA A 300 5.59 24.36 0.55
CA ALA A 300 4.17 24.48 0.32
C ALA A 300 3.50 25.28 1.45
N VAL A 301 2.36 25.88 1.15
CA VAL A 301 1.54 26.53 2.18
C VAL A 301 0.92 25.46 3.05
N ALA A 302 1.11 25.55 4.35
CA ALA A 302 0.50 24.64 5.32
C ALA A 302 -1.04 24.68 5.22
N VAL A 303 -1.67 23.51 5.29
CA VAL A 303 -3.13 23.38 5.31
C VAL A 303 -3.61 23.45 6.75
N ASP A 304 -4.60 24.27 7.03
CA ASP A 304 -5.26 24.30 8.34
C ASP A 304 -6.32 23.20 8.42
N ASN A 305 -5.97 22.12 9.11
CA ASN A 305 -6.86 20.99 9.38
C ASN A 305 -7.52 21.09 10.78
N SER A 306 -7.47 22.23 11.45
CA SER A 306 -7.99 22.39 12.84
C SER A 306 -9.48 22.12 12.97
N GLN A 307 -10.25 22.24 11.90
CA GLN A 307 -11.68 21.99 11.86
C GLN A 307 -12.04 20.57 11.37
N VAL A 308 -11.05 19.77 10.95
CA VAL A 308 -11.27 18.39 10.52
C VAL A 308 -11.49 17.53 11.78
N PRO A 309 -12.57 16.72 11.85
CA PRO A 309 -12.79 15.83 12.98
C PRO A 309 -11.64 14.83 13.15
N ASN A 310 -11.44 14.35 14.39
CA ASN A 310 -10.49 13.26 14.60
C ASN A 310 -10.99 11.98 13.90
N PRO A 311 -10.22 11.39 12.97
CA PRO A 311 -10.66 10.23 12.17
C PRO A 311 -10.92 8.98 13.02
N ASN A 312 -10.39 8.89 14.24
CA ASN A 312 -10.65 7.76 15.11
C ASN A 312 -12.08 7.75 15.71
N LEU A 313 -12.84 8.85 15.60
CA LEU A 313 -14.17 8.97 16.23
C LEU A 313 -15.24 8.10 15.56
N ASP A 314 -15.14 7.89 14.24
CA ASP A 314 -16.06 7.08 13.46
C ASP A 314 -15.36 5.91 12.76
N ALA A 315 -14.18 5.57 13.24
CA ALA A 315 -13.33 4.54 12.65
C ALA A 315 -14.01 3.15 12.68
N VAL A 316 -14.00 2.48 11.53
CA VAL A 316 -14.55 1.13 11.35
C VAL A 316 -13.49 0.23 10.76
N LYS A 317 -13.40 -1.01 11.23
CA LYS A 317 -12.50 -1.99 10.64
C LYS A 317 -12.72 -2.13 9.13
N SER A 318 -11.64 -2.19 8.37
CA SER A 318 -11.71 -2.24 6.92
C SER A 318 -12.64 -3.35 6.40
N GLU A 319 -12.60 -4.52 7.03
CA GLU A 319 -13.45 -5.66 6.67
C GLU A 319 -14.95 -5.48 7.05
N ASP A 320 -15.29 -4.52 7.87
CA ASP A 320 -16.67 -4.24 8.28
C ASP A 320 -17.26 -3.02 7.56
N VAL A 321 -16.48 -2.35 6.70
CA VAL A 321 -16.88 -1.10 6.01
C VAL A 321 -18.15 -1.27 5.20
N LYS A 322 -18.25 -2.32 4.38
CA LYS A 322 -19.44 -2.55 3.55
C LYS A 322 -20.70 -2.73 4.39
N LEU A 323 -20.60 -3.49 5.48
CA LEU A 323 -21.70 -3.67 6.42
C LEU A 323 -22.09 -2.34 7.06
N SER A 324 -21.10 -1.59 7.57
CA SER A 324 -21.33 -0.28 8.20
C SER A 324 -21.98 0.72 7.24
N ILE A 325 -21.53 0.79 5.99
CA ILE A 325 -22.15 1.67 4.97
C ILE A 325 -23.63 1.32 4.78
N LEU A 326 -23.96 0.04 4.65
CA LEU A 326 -25.35 -0.40 4.46
C LEU A 326 -26.21 -0.12 5.69
N GLU A 327 -25.70 -0.33 6.91
CA GLU A 327 -26.38 0.03 8.15
C GLU A 327 -26.64 1.53 8.25
N GLN A 328 -25.64 2.36 7.91
CA GLN A 328 -25.79 3.82 7.88
C GLN A 328 -26.79 4.28 6.81
N ARG A 329 -26.82 3.63 5.64
CA ARG A 329 -27.81 3.90 4.58
C ARG A 329 -29.22 3.50 5.02
N LEU A 330 -29.38 2.34 5.66
CA LEU A 330 -30.69 1.85 6.14
C LEU A 330 -31.30 2.79 7.19
N LEU A 331 -30.49 3.29 8.14
CA LEU A 331 -30.94 4.25 9.16
C LEU A 331 -31.46 5.57 8.56
N ARG A 332 -31.08 5.90 7.33
CA ARG A 332 -31.40 7.17 6.64
C ARG A 332 -32.30 7.03 5.43
N ALA A 333 -32.73 5.80 5.12
CA ALA A 333 -33.59 5.53 3.98
C ALA A 333 -34.90 6.32 4.09
N GLN A 334 -35.28 6.97 2.97
CA GLN A 334 -36.44 7.89 2.90
C GLN A 334 -37.69 7.20 2.40
N SER A 335 -37.61 6.02 1.80
CA SER A 335 -38.73 5.22 1.28
C SER A 335 -38.62 3.76 1.65
N GLU A 336 -39.77 3.07 1.65
CA GLU A 336 -39.82 1.62 1.87
C GLU A 336 -39.12 0.84 0.75
N GLU A 337 -39.14 1.33 -0.51
CA GLU A 337 -38.40 0.74 -1.63
C GLU A 337 -36.87 0.81 -1.41
N GLU A 338 -36.37 1.97 -0.92
CA GLU A 338 -34.95 2.14 -0.59
C GLU A 338 -34.55 1.23 0.56
N LYS A 339 -35.39 1.07 1.59
CA LYS A 339 -35.15 0.15 2.72
C LYS A 339 -35.05 -1.28 2.24
N GLU A 340 -36.05 -1.75 1.48
CA GLU A 340 -36.11 -3.13 0.97
C GLU A 340 -34.87 -3.43 0.09
N ALA A 341 -34.44 -2.49 -0.76
CA ALA A 341 -33.24 -2.65 -1.56
C ALA A 341 -31.98 -2.81 -0.70
N ILE A 342 -31.83 -2.00 0.36
CA ILE A 342 -30.68 -2.04 1.28
C ILE A 342 -30.73 -3.33 2.13
N GLU A 343 -31.91 -3.75 2.61
CA GLU A 343 -32.10 -4.97 3.37
C GLU A 343 -31.73 -6.20 2.55
N ASN A 344 -32.11 -6.25 1.28
CA ASN A 344 -31.72 -7.32 0.35
C ASN A 344 -30.19 -7.35 0.17
N GLU A 345 -29.53 -6.19 0.08
CA GLU A 345 -28.08 -6.12 -0.01
C GLU A 345 -27.39 -6.54 1.30
N LEU A 346 -27.96 -6.16 2.45
CA LEU A 346 -27.50 -6.61 3.78
C LEU A 346 -27.62 -8.11 3.92
N GLU A 347 -28.69 -8.76 3.45
CA GLU A 347 -28.84 -10.21 3.45
C GLU A 347 -27.71 -10.89 2.68
N ILE A 348 -27.30 -10.34 1.53
CA ILE A 348 -26.17 -10.84 0.74
C ILE A 348 -24.86 -10.71 1.55
N VAL A 349 -24.61 -9.55 2.17
CA VAL A 349 -23.42 -9.33 3.00
C VAL A 349 -23.42 -10.24 4.23
N VAL A 350 -24.58 -10.44 4.86
CA VAL A 350 -24.73 -11.38 5.98
C VAL A 350 -24.57 -12.83 5.53
N ALA A 351 -25.04 -13.20 4.34
CA ALA A 351 -24.83 -14.52 3.76
C ALA A 351 -23.33 -14.81 3.52
N VAL A 352 -22.54 -13.78 3.25
CA VAL A 352 -21.06 -13.87 3.19
C VAL A 352 -20.47 -14.32 4.55
N LYS A 353 -21.16 -14.10 5.69
CA LYS A 353 -20.78 -14.68 6.99
C LYS A 353 -20.80 -16.21 6.99
N ASN A 354 -21.48 -16.84 6.04
CA ASN A 354 -21.39 -18.30 5.80
C ASN A 354 -19.96 -18.74 5.40
N THR A 355 -19.11 -17.81 4.97
CA THR A 355 -17.67 -17.99 4.78
C THR A 355 -17.01 -18.59 6.03
N ILE A 356 -17.45 -18.20 7.24
CA ILE A 356 -16.95 -18.75 8.51
C ILE A 356 -17.18 -20.25 8.58
N SER A 357 -18.38 -20.72 8.20
CA SER A 357 -18.69 -22.17 8.20
C SER A 357 -17.82 -22.92 7.20
N THR A 358 -17.56 -22.32 6.03
CA THR A 358 -16.68 -22.90 5.01
C THR A 358 -15.26 -23.08 5.56
N PHE A 359 -14.67 -22.05 6.18
CA PHE A 359 -13.33 -22.17 6.79
C PHE A 359 -13.31 -23.23 7.91
N LYS A 360 -14.32 -23.26 8.79
CA LYS A 360 -14.43 -24.28 9.84
C LYS A 360 -14.52 -25.68 9.27
N ASN A 361 -15.27 -25.89 8.19
CA ASN A 361 -15.41 -27.18 7.54
C ASN A 361 -14.08 -27.60 6.85
N ILE A 362 -13.37 -26.68 6.21
CA ILE A 362 -12.03 -26.95 5.65
C ILE A 362 -11.10 -27.44 6.75
N ILE A 363 -11.02 -26.72 7.88
CA ILE A 363 -10.20 -27.14 9.02
C ILE A 363 -10.62 -28.53 9.50
N ALA A 364 -11.91 -28.69 9.82
CA ALA A 364 -12.43 -29.96 10.37
C ALA A 364 -12.10 -31.16 9.46
N THR A 365 -12.22 -30.97 8.15
CA THR A 365 -11.90 -32.00 7.16
C THR A 365 -10.37 -32.25 7.12
N ALA A 366 -9.56 -31.22 7.09
CA ALA A 366 -8.09 -31.35 7.03
C ALA A 366 -7.49 -32.00 8.29
N VAL A 367 -8.10 -31.79 9.48
CA VAL A 367 -7.63 -32.37 10.75
C VAL A 367 -8.49 -33.55 11.23
N ASN A 368 -9.19 -34.25 10.34
CA ASN A 368 -10.02 -35.43 10.63
C ASN A 368 -11.06 -35.17 11.74
N HIS A 369 -11.74 -34.02 11.70
CA HIS A 369 -12.82 -33.63 12.62
C HIS A 369 -12.44 -33.59 14.11
N GLN A 370 -11.17 -33.40 14.45
CA GLN A 370 -10.75 -33.23 15.85
C GLN A 370 -11.18 -31.85 16.35
N LEU A 371 -12.24 -31.76 17.13
CA LEU A 371 -12.89 -30.53 17.56
C LEU A 371 -11.91 -29.50 18.21
N TYR A 372 -11.02 -29.99 19.07
CA TYR A 372 -10.03 -29.12 19.72
C TYR A 372 -9.09 -28.47 18.70
N HIS A 373 -8.55 -29.25 17.74
CA HIS A 373 -7.70 -28.74 16.68
C HIS A 373 -8.47 -27.75 15.79
N THR A 374 -9.72 -28.04 15.42
CA THR A 374 -10.55 -27.16 14.62
C THR A 374 -10.69 -25.77 15.29
N GLN A 375 -11.03 -25.73 16.58
CA GLN A 375 -11.17 -24.47 17.30
C GLN A 375 -9.82 -23.72 17.41
N MET A 376 -8.73 -24.41 17.70
CA MET A 376 -7.39 -23.82 17.78
C MET A 376 -6.96 -23.22 16.43
N MET A 377 -7.12 -23.96 15.33
CA MET A 377 -6.76 -23.48 13.99
C MET A 377 -7.57 -22.27 13.56
N PHE A 378 -8.82 -22.15 13.99
CA PHE A 378 -9.69 -21.03 13.66
C PHE A 378 -9.38 -19.77 14.47
N THR A 379 -8.83 -19.88 15.67
CA THR A 379 -8.68 -18.74 16.61
C THR A 379 -7.27 -18.21 16.75
N LEU A 380 -6.26 -19.04 16.52
CA LEU A 380 -4.87 -18.62 16.62
C LEU A 380 -4.48 -17.68 15.47
N LYS A 381 -3.50 -16.84 15.72
CA LYS A 381 -2.84 -15.99 14.71
C LYS A 381 -1.33 -16.24 14.79
N ARG A 382 -0.87 -17.33 14.18
CA ARG A 382 0.54 -17.70 14.15
C ARG A 382 1.32 -16.84 13.18
N PRO A 383 2.60 -16.52 13.45
CA PRO A 383 3.48 -15.91 12.47
C PRO A 383 3.54 -16.77 11.21
N LEU A 384 3.44 -16.14 10.05
CA LEU A 384 3.53 -16.82 8.76
C LEU A 384 5.00 -17.09 8.41
N THR A 385 5.40 -18.37 8.37
CA THR A 385 6.71 -18.84 7.93
C THR A 385 6.63 -19.83 6.77
N GLN A 386 5.54 -20.59 6.67
CA GLN A 386 5.31 -21.59 5.62
C GLN A 386 4.70 -20.96 4.35
N HIS A 387 5.41 -19.96 3.81
CA HIS A 387 4.91 -19.15 2.70
C HIS A 387 4.50 -19.93 1.46
N THR A 388 5.21 -21.01 1.12
CA THR A 388 4.90 -21.83 -0.07
C THR A 388 3.57 -22.56 0.11
N CYS A 389 3.37 -23.25 1.25
CA CYS A 389 2.10 -23.88 1.59
C CYS A 389 0.98 -22.84 1.55
N TYR A 390 1.14 -21.74 2.29
CA TYR A 390 0.12 -20.72 2.41
C TYR A 390 -0.28 -20.11 1.05
N LYS A 391 0.67 -19.77 0.20
CA LYS A 391 0.38 -19.28 -1.16
C LYS A 391 -0.40 -20.29 -1.97
N THR A 392 0.03 -21.56 -1.93
CA THR A 392 -0.66 -22.65 -2.67
C THR A 392 -2.11 -22.77 -2.25
N VAL A 393 -2.37 -22.83 -0.94
CA VAL A 393 -3.74 -23.03 -0.44
C VAL A 393 -4.64 -21.81 -0.63
N VAL A 394 -4.10 -20.58 -0.57
CA VAL A 394 -4.87 -19.34 -0.85
C VAL A 394 -5.28 -19.28 -2.33
N GLU A 395 -4.35 -19.51 -3.26
CA GLU A 395 -4.66 -19.50 -4.69
C GLU A 395 -5.60 -20.66 -5.08
N HIS A 396 -5.46 -21.79 -4.42
CA HIS A 396 -6.38 -22.92 -4.62
C HIS A 396 -7.80 -22.59 -4.14
N LEU A 397 -7.94 -22.02 -2.93
CA LEU A 397 -9.24 -21.60 -2.39
C LEU A 397 -9.97 -20.64 -3.33
N LYS A 398 -9.25 -19.65 -3.87
CA LYS A 398 -9.78 -18.70 -4.86
C LYS A 398 -10.33 -19.42 -6.10
N THR A 399 -9.68 -20.50 -6.51
CA THR A 399 -10.06 -21.27 -7.70
C THR A 399 -11.28 -22.18 -7.44
N VAL A 400 -11.29 -22.90 -6.31
CA VAL A 400 -12.33 -23.91 -6.02
C VAL A 400 -13.59 -23.33 -5.40
N CYS A 401 -13.50 -22.10 -4.85
CA CYS A 401 -14.63 -21.42 -4.25
C CYS A 401 -14.83 -20.01 -4.85
N PRO A 402 -15.16 -19.90 -6.14
CA PRO A 402 -15.34 -18.61 -6.81
C PRO A 402 -16.46 -17.75 -6.18
N GLY A 403 -17.47 -18.38 -5.57
CA GLY A 403 -18.52 -17.67 -4.83
C GLY A 403 -18.01 -16.89 -3.60
N MET A 404 -16.79 -17.14 -3.12
CA MET A 404 -16.15 -16.28 -2.12
C MET A 404 -15.76 -14.91 -2.67
N ASN A 405 -15.70 -14.76 -4.00
CA ASN A 405 -15.34 -13.51 -4.66
C ASN A 405 -14.01 -12.90 -4.14
N LEU A 406 -12.99 -13.73 -3.97
CA LEU A 406 -11.65 -13.28 -3.57
C LEU A 406 -10.94 -12.61 -4.75
N PRO A 407 -10.23 -11.49 -4.52
CA PRO A 407 -9.90 -10.80 -3.25
C PRO A 407 -10.89 -9.70 -2.82
N GLN A 408 -12.04 -9.53 -3.46
CA GLN A 408 -13.02 -8.49 -3.15
C GLN A 408 -13.81 -8.73 -1.85
N ASN A 409 -13.58 -9.85 -1.18
CA ASN A 409 -14.26 -10.24 0.04
C ASN A 409 -13.33 -10.13 1.26
N ASP A 410 -13.21 -8.93 1.80
CA ASP A 410 -12.38 -8.63 2.97
C ASP A 410 -12.81 -9.45 4.18
N PHE A 411 -14.13 -9.69 4.31
CA PHE A 411 -14.64 -10.49 5.39
C PHE A 411 -14.14 -11.95 5.33
N ALA A 412 -13.97 -12.52 4.14
CA ALA A 412 -13.35 -13.84 4.00
C ALA A 412 -11.84 -13.76 4.31
N MET A 413 -11.16 -12.72 3.87
CA MET A 413 -9.72 -12.55 4.03
C MET A 413 -9.29 -12.47 5.49
N ARG A 414 -10.10 -11.89 6.39
CA ARG A 414 -9.83 -11.86 7.85
C ARG A 414 -9.66 -13.25 8.47
N HIS A 415 -10.19 -14.30 7.81
CA HIS A 415 -10.08 -15.69 8.27
C HIS A 415 -8.88 -16.44 7.67
N PHE A 416 -8.05 -15.79 6.88
CA PHE A 416 -6.87 -16.43 6.25
C PHE A 416 -5.83 -16.91 7.26
N TYR A 417 -5.86 -16.45 8.51
CA TYR A 417 -5.09 -17.07 9.59
C TYR A 417 -5.42 -18.55 9.80
N THR A 418 -6.61 -18.98 9.44
CA THR A 418 -6.97 -20.40 9.38
C THR A 418 -6.02 -21.20 8.49
N LEU A 419 -5.75 -20.67 7.30
CA LEU A 419 -4.85 -21.29 6.31
C LEU A 419 -3.39 -21.20 6.75
N VAL A 420 -2.99 -20.06 7.33
CA VAL A 420 -1.67 -19.93 7.97
C VAL A 420 -1.50 -21.00 9.02
N ASN A 421 -2.44 -21.14 9.95
CA ASN A 421 -2.35 -22.10 11.05
C ASN A 421 -2.25 -23.55 10.58
N LEU A 422 -3.00 -23.95 9.54
CA LEU A 422 -2.90 -25.29 8.94
C LEU A 422 -1.50 -25.55 8.37
N CYS A 423 -0.91 -24.56 7.67
CA CYS A 423 0.43 -24.68 7.14
C CYS A 423 1.51 -24.70 8.24
N GLU A 424 1.37 -23.87 9.28
CA GLU A 424 2.32 -23.81 10.40
C GLU A 424 2.26 -25.06 11.31
N GLU A 425 1.11 -25.74 11.38
CA GLU A 425 0.98 -27.05 12.02
C GLU A 425 1.50 -28.20 11.15
N GLN A 426 2.11 -27.86 10.00
CA GLN A 426 2.68 -28.85 9.07
C GLN A 426 1.65 -29.86 8.52
N VAL A 427 0.39 -29.46 8.46
CA VAL A 427 -0.60 -30.24 7.71
C VAL A 427 -0.16 -30.26 6.24
N VAL A 428 -0.07 -31.47 5.68
CA VAL A 428 0.41 -31.65 4.30
C VAL A 428 -0.45 -30.81 3.35
N THR A 429 0.19 -30.03 2.48
CA THR A 429 -0.51 -29.09 1.59
C THR A 429 -1.60 -29.76 0.77
N ASP A 430 -1.36 -30.98 0.23
CA ASP A 430 -2.34 -31.73 -0.55
C ASP A 430 -3.56 -32.12 0.30
N VAL A 431 -3.39 -32.41 1.59
CA VAL A 431 -4.52 -32.70 2.52
C VAL A 431 -5.40 -31.46 2.71
N ILE A 432 -4.78 -30.26 2.77
CA ILE A 432 -5.54 -29.00 2.86
C ILE A 432 -6.31 -28.75 1.56
N VAL A 433 -5.65 -28.94 0.41
CA VAL A 433 -6.23 -28.82 -0.94
C VAL A 433 -7.43 -29.77 -1.10
N ASP A 434 -7.25 -31.06 -0.80
CA ASP A 434 -8.33 -32.07 -0.86
C ASP A 434 -9.52 -31.69 0.05
N ALA A 435 -9.23 -31.16 1.24
CA ALA A 435 -10.27 -30.66 2.16
C ALA A 435 -11.06 -29.50 1.58
N MET A 436 -10.35 -28.55 0.89
CA MET A 436 -11.00 -27.42 0.21
C MET A 436 -11.90 -27.88 -0.93
N GLU A 437 -11.44 -28.80 -1.76
CA GLU A 437 -12.22 -29.36 -2.87
C GLU A 437 -13.48 -30.07 -2.36
N LYS A 438 -13.34 -30.91 -1.33
CA LYS A 438 -14.47 -31.59 -0.73
C LYS A 438 -15.51 -30.60 -0.18
N VAL A 439 -15.08 -29.61 0.60
CA VAL A 439 -15.97 -28.59 1.17
C VAL A 439 -16.63 -27.74 0.09
N ALA A 440 -15.88 -27.39 -0.98
CA ALA A 440 -16.41 -26.63 -2.10
C ALA A 440 -17.54 -27.39 -2.84
N MET A 441 -17.40 -28.70 -3.02
CA MET A 441 -18.46 -29.55 -3.61
C MET A 441 -19.71 -29.63 -2.75
N GLU A 442 -19.57 -29.60 -1.42
CA GLU A 442 -20.66 -29.71 -0.46
C GLU A 442 -21.33 -28.34 -0.16
N THR A 443 -20.69 -27.26 -0.52
CA THR A 443 -21.12 -25.90 -0.14
C THR A 443 -21.65 -25.11 -1.34
N LYS A 444 -22.97 -24.90 -1.40
CA LYS A 444 -23.61 -24.09 -2.44
C LYS A 444 -23.00 -22.67 -2.62
N PHE A 445 -22.43 -22.14 -1.55
CA PHE A 445 -21.77 -20.81 -1.56
C PHE A 445 -20.50 -20.79 -2.42
N CYS A 446 -19.81 -21.92 -2.60
CA CYS A 446 -18.63 -21.99 -3.46
C CYS A 446 -18.97 -22.16 -4.96
N SER A 447 -20.18 -22.66 -5.27
CA SER A 447 -20.65 -22.74 -6.66
C SER A 447 -21.26 -21.40 -7.08
N VAL A 448 -20.82 -20.87 -8.19
CA VAL A 448 -21.39 -19.66 -8.84
C VAL A 448 -22.71 -19.99 -9.48
#